data_3cd757f5d85a640c48381502d030dcb6
#
_entry.id   3cd757f5d85a640c48381502d030dcb6
#
_cell.length_a   1.000
_cell.length_b   1.000
_cell.length_c   1.000
_cell.angle_alpha   90.00
_cell.angle_beta   90.00
_cell.angle_gamma   90.00
#
_symmetry.space_group_name_H-M   'P 1'
#
loop_
_entity.id
_entity.type
_entity.pdbx_description
1 polymer ?
#
loop_
_entity_poly.entity_id
_entity_poly.type
_entity_poly.pdbx_seq_one_letter_code
_entity_poly.pdbx_strand_id
1 'polypeptide(L)'
;MSHYKHFQIIEDINVPFDIYPTSLYTTGTLYEGYVRNKPETYEQCFDQQVYEHFIRKGKRCNESGELMARALHDQAITLAMYDFLSRYDEKCIVGIMGGHGILRTSEEYKQVVFLSKILTELGSLMVSGGGPGAMEATHLGAWMAGCTVEETLDAIEMAHRHGYTTV
;
A
#
# COMPACT_ATOMS: atom_id res chain seq x y z
N MET A 1 26.26 35.96 -9.68
CA MET A 1 26.83 34.61 -9.51
C MET A 1 26.29 33.98 -8.23
N SER A 2 25.04 33.52 -8.18
CA SER A 2 24.46 32.87 -6.97
C SER A 2 23.36 31.85 -7.30
N HIS A 3 23.31 31.28 -8.51
CA HIS A 3 22.23 30.34 -8.89
C HIS A 3 22.61 28.86 -8.79
N TYR A 4 23.84 28.49 -8.47
CA TYR A 4 24.27 27.08 -8.44
C TYR A 4 24.30 26.45 -7.03
N LYS A 5 24.03 27.19 -5.95
CA LYS A 5 24.04 26.64 -4.59
C LYS A 5 22.83 25.82 -4.21
N HIS A 6 21.74 25.84 -5.00
CA HIS A 6 20.51 25.10 -4.64
C HIS A 6 20.51 23.65 -5.11
N PHE A 7 21.33 23.27 -6.08
CA PHE A 7 21.39 21.87 -6.55
C PHE A 7 22.26 20.95 -5.67
N GLN A 8 23.14 21.47 -4.87
CA GLN A 8 23.95 20.68 -3.91
C GLN A 8 23.19 20.24 -2.66
N ILE A 9 22.01 20.79 -2.40
CA ILE A 9 21.23 20.50 -1.18
C ILE A 9 20.59 19.11 -1.24
N ILE A 10 20.42 18.52 -2.41
CA ILE A 10 19.74 17.24 -2.58
C ILE A 10 20.67 16.05 -2.31
N GLU A 11 21.97 16.18 -2.54
CA GLU A 11 22.94 15.09 -2.36
C GLU A 11 23.22 14.73 -0.89
N ASP A 12 22.95 15.65 0.06
CA ASP A 12 23.21 15.49 1.49
C ASP A 12 21.96 15.17 2.33
N ILE A 13 20.80 14.89 1.68
CA ILE A 13 19.57 14.60 2.42
C ILE A 13 19.57 13.14 2.85
N ASN A 14 19.71 12.90 4.14
CA ASN A 14 19.63 11.57 4.73
C ASN A 14 18.17 11.19 5.06
N VAL A 15 17.51 10.56 4.11
CA VAL A 15 16.16 10.00 4.26
C VAL A 15 16.19 8.49 4.00
N PRO A 16 15.32 7.71 4.63
CA PRO A 16 15.29 6.25 4.48
C PRO A 16 14.55 5.77 3.22
N PHE A 17 14.23 6.65 2.30
CA PHE A 17 13.49 6.34 1.08
C PHE A 17 14.19 6.92 -0.15
N ASP A 18 13.93 6.32 -1.31
CA ASP A 18 14.38 6.88 -2.60
C ASP A 18 13.61 8.17 -2.90
N ILE A 19 14.33 9.25 -3.18
CA ILE A 19 13.74 10.55 -3.52
C ILE A 19 13.11 10.53 -4.92
N TYR A 20 13.60 9.66 -5.80
CA TYR A 20 13.16 9.55 -7.20
C TYR A 20 12.80 8.10 -7.58
N PRO A 21 11.84 7.46 -6.91
CA PRO A 21 11.45 6.11 -7.27
C PRO A 21 10.91 6.07 -8.70
N THR A 22 11.35 5.09 -9.47
CA THR A 22 10.96 4.92 -10.88
C THR A 22 9.77 3.98 -11.06
N SER A 23 9.30 3.37 -9.98
CA SER A 23 8.18 2.43 -9.98
C SER A 23 7.43 2.46 -8.65
N LEU A 24 6.21 1.95 -8.65
CA LEU A 24 5.45 1.74 -7.43
C LEU A 24 6.11 0.69 -6.54
N TYR A 25 5.99 0.87 -5.24
CA TYR A 25 6.39 -0.14 -4.27
C TYR A 25 5.52 -1.39 -4.39
N THR A 26 6.14 -2.53 -4.16
CA THR A 26 5.46 -3.82 -4.05
C THR A 26 5.48 -4.30 -2.60
N THR A 27 4.65 -5.28 -2.26
CA THR A 27 4.70 -5.93 -0.95
C THR A 27 6.09 -6.53 -0.69
N GLY A 28 6.76 -7.05 -1.73
CA GLY A 28 8.12 -7.57 -1.63
C GLY A 28 9.14 -6.51 -1.22
N THR A 29 9.04 -5.30 -1.79
CA THR A 29 9.96 -4.20 -1.46
C THR A 29 9.64 -3.56 -0.11
N LEU A 30 8.35 -3.41 0.23
CA LEU A 30 7.93 -2.82 1.51
C LEU A 30 8.30 -3.71 2.72
N TYR A 31 8.14 -5.02 2.57
CA TYR A 31 8.28 -6.01 3.66
C TYR A 31 9.46 -6.96 3.46
N GLU A 32 10.49 -6.53 2.72
CA GLU A 32 11.71 -7.31 2.57
C GLU A 32 12.33 -7.64 3.92
N GLY A 33 12.64 -8.92 4.16
CA GLY A 33 13.15 -9.40 5.43
C GLY A 33 12.10 -9.78 6.46
N TYR A 34 10.82 -9.51 6.21
CA TYR A 34 9.75 -9.96 7.12
C TYR A 34 9.63 -11.49 7.12
N VAL A 35 9.63 -12.06 8.30
CA VAL A 35 9.42 -13.51 8.52
C VAL A 35 8.07 -13.71 9.18
N ARG A 36 7.19 -14.46 8.52
CA ARG A 36 5.86 -14.81 9.05
C ARG A 36 5.97 -15.41 10.45
N ASN A 37 5.10 -14.99 11.36
CA ASN A 37 5.06 -15.36 12.78
C ASN A 37 6.27 -14.88 13.62
N LYS A 38 7.07 -13.93 13.08
CA LYS A 38 8.13 -13.24 13.80
C LYS A 38 7.94 -11.73 13.68
N PRO A 39 6.99 -11.14 14.45
CA PRO A 39 6.64 -9.72 14.30
C PRO A 39 7.83 -8.78 14.52
N GLU A 40 8.83 -9.19 15.31
CA GLU A 40 10.07 -8.46 15.54
C GLU A 40 10.87 -8.19 14.23
N THR A 41 10.69 -9.03 13.21
CA THR A 41 11.36 -8.84 11.92
C THR A 41 10.77 -7.67 11.10
N TYR A 42 9.55 -7.21 11.44
CA TYR A 42 8.94 -6.07 10.79
C TYR A 42 9.69 -4.76 11.09
N GLU A 43 10.32 -4.63 12.25
CA GLU A 43 11.11 -3.44 12.63
C GLU A 43 12.22 -3.12 11.62
N GLN A 44 12.71 -4.12 10.88
CA GLN A 44 13.77 -3.96 9.88
C GLN A 44 13.23 -3.72 8.46
N CYS A 45 11.92 -3.85 8.25
CA CYS A 45 11.31 -3.65 6.96
C CYS A 45 11.36 -2.17 6.53
N PHE A 46 11.47 -1.95 5.23
CA PHE A 46 11.50 -0.62 4.65
C PHE A 46 10.30 0.23 5.08
N ASP A 47 9.09 -0.35 5.03
CA ASP A 47 7.85 0.31 5.45
C ASP A 47 7.93 0.86 6.88
N GLN A 48 8.38 0.03 7.84
CA GLN A 48 8.50 0.44 9.24
C GLN A 48 9.58 1.51 9.43
N GLN A 49 10.72 1.37 8.77
CA GLN A 49 11.81 2.36 8.88
C GLN A 49 11.40 3.74 8.36
N VAL A 50 10.67 3.79 7.25
CA VAL A 50 10.12 5.05 6.71
C VAL A 50 9.07 5.62 7.65
N TYR A 51 8.18 4.78 8.19
CA TYR A 51 7.16 5.21 9.15
C TYR A 51 7.79 5.79 10.43
N GLU A 52 8.77 5.12 11.02
CA GLU A 52 9.48 5.63 12.21
C GLU A 52 10.22 6.94 11.93
N HIS A 53 10.86 7.04 10.76
CA HIS A 53 11.48 8.29 10.34
C HIS A 53 10.44 9.43 10.26
N PHE A 54 9.29 9.16 9.65
CA PHE A 54 8.20 10.13 9.56
C PHE A 54 7.69 10.56 10.93
N ILE A 55 7.49 9.63 11.86
CA ILE A 55 7.06 9.94 13.25
C ILE A 55 8.11 10.78 13.96
N ARG A 56 9.38 10.43 13.85
CA ARG A 56 10.51 11.15 14.50
C ARG A 56 10.67 12.57 13.96
N LYS A 57 10.55 12.76 12.65
CA LYS A 57 10.66 14.08 11.99
C LYS A 57 9.39 14.91 12.09
N GLY A 58 8.25 14.26 12.31
CA GLY A 58 6.93 14.87 12.39
C GLY A 58 6.30 15.17 11.03
N LYS A 59 4.97 15.24 11.03
CA LYS A 59 4.16 15.55 9.84
C LYS A 59 4.50 16.94 9.26
N ARG A 60 4.76 17.90 10.13
CA ARG A 60 5.19 19.27 9.78
C ARG A 60 6.66 19.41 10.11
N CYS A 61 7.51 18.77 9.33
CA CYS A 61 8.95 18.94 9.42
C CYS A 61 9.34 20.37 9.01
N ASN A 62 10.25 20.98 9.74
CA ASN A 62 10.75 22.34 9.43
C ASN A 62 12.07 22.31 8.63
N GLU A 63 12.60 21.15 8.32
CA GLU A 63 13.84 20.98 7.56
C GLU A 63 13.51 21.06 6.05
N SER A 64 13.97 22.09 5.38
CA SER A 64 13.68 22.33 3.96
C SER A 64 14.11 21.18 3.05
N GLY A 65 15.24 20.55 3.34
CA GLY A 65 15.73 19.38 2.60
C GLY A 65 14.78 18.19 2.71
N GLU A 66 14.35 17.85 3.92
CA GLU A 66 13.39 16.77 4.17
C GLU A 66 12.04 17.02 3.46
N LEU A 67 11.52 18.26 3.54
CA LEU A 67 10.27 18.62 2.85
C LEU A 67 10.40 18.50 1.34
N MET A 68 11.53 18.90 0.78
CA MET A 68 11.81 18.77 -0.65
C MET A 68 11.90 17.30 -1.05
N ALA A 69 12.61 16.47 -0.28
CA ALA A 69 12.73 15.04 -0.53
C ALA A 69 11.37 14.35 -0.55
N ARG A 70 10.51 14.65 0.43
CA ARG A 70 9.13 14.11 0.48
C ARG A 70 8.31 14.54 -0.74
N ALA A 71 8.36 15.83 -1.11
CA ALA A 71 7.60 16.34 -2.25
C ALA A 71 8.04 15.71 -3.56
N LEU A 72 9.34 15.52 -3.77
CA LEU A 72 9.89 14.88 -4.96
C LEU A 72 9.54 13.39 -5.01
N HIS A 73 9.65 12.68 -3.90
CA HIS A 73 9.23 11.30 -3.77
C HIS A 73 7.74 11.14 -4.10
N ASP A 74 6.87 11.94 -3.49
CA ASP A 74 5.42 11.86 -3.71
C ASP A 74 5.05 12.15 -5.17
N GLN A 75 5.75 13.11 -5.79
CA GLN A 75 5.55 13.39 -7.22
C GLN A 75 6.03 12.23 -8.09
N ALA A 76 7.16 11.61 -7.77
CA ALA A 76 7.68 10.47 -8.52
C ALA A 76 6.74 9.25 -8.41
N ILE A 77 6.23 8.94 -7.22
CA ILE A 77 5.21 7.90 -7.03
C ILE A 77 3.92 8.22 -7.78
N THR A 78 3.49 9.48 -7.79
CA THR A 78 2.30 9.90 -8.56
C THR A 78 2.48 9.64 -10.05
N LEU A 79 3.64 9.96 -10.62
CA LEU A 79 3.94 9.69 -12.02
C LEU A 79 3.99 8.19 -12.32
N ALA A 80 4.61 7.40 -11.45
CA ALA A 80 4.64 5.94 -11.57
C ALA A 80 3.23 5.34 -11.47
N MET A 81 2.35 5.90 -10.65
CA MET A 81 0.95 5.50 -10.55
C MET A 81 0.19 5.81 -11.86
N TYR A 82 0.38 6.97 -12.44
CA TYR A 82 -0.26 7.31 -13.73
C TYR A 82 0.23 6.38 -14.85
N ASP A 83 1.53 6.07 -14.91
CA ASP A 83 2.06 5.10 -15.86
C ASP A 83 1.44 3.71 -15.66
N PHE A 84 1.31 3.26 -14.42
CA PHE A 84 0.66 2.00 -14.10
C PHE A 84 -0.82 1.99 -14.52
N LEU A 85 -1.58 3.01 -14.15
CA LEU A 85 -3.02 3.09 -14.44
C LEU A 85 -3.29 3.23 -15.95
N SER A 86 -2.39 3.85 -16.73
CA SER A 86 -2.53 4.01 -18.18
C SER A 86 -2.60 2.69 -18.95
N ARG A 87 -2.25 1.58 -18.31
CA ARG A 87 -2.32 0.22 -18.88
C ARG A 87 -3.72 -0.39 -18.81
N TYR A 88 -4.64 0.27 -18.12
CA TYR A 88 -6.01 -0.18 -17.92
C TYR A 88 -7.01 0.78 -18.57
N ASP A 89 -8.13 0.26 -19.08
CA ASP A 89 -9.26 1.12 -19.42
C ASP A 89 -9.84 1.73 -18.13
N GLU A 90 -10.04 3.04 -18.11
CA GLU A 90 -10.60 3.74 -16.95
C GLU A 90 -11.92 3.13 -16.45
N LYS A 91 -12.74 2.59 -17.37
CA LYS A 91 -14.00 1.91 -17.06
C LYS A 91 -13.82 0.57 -16.34
N CYS A 92 -12.62 0.02 -16.38
CA CYS A 92 -12.25 -1.22 -15.71
C CYS A 92 -11.51 -0.97 -14.38
N ILE A 93 -11.38 0.27 -13.93
CA ILE A 93 -10.78 0.61 -12.63
C ILE A 93 -11.90 0.76 -11.61
N VAL A 94 -11.94 -0.11 -10.60
CA VAL A 94 -12.97 -0.12 -9.57
C VAL A 94 -12.36 0.15 -8.20
N GLY A 95 -12.75 1.26 -7.59
CA GLY A 95 -12.31 1.68 -6.26
C GLY A 95 -13.32 1.30 -5.17
N ILE A 96 -12.86 0.60 -4.13
CA ILE A 96 -13.64 0.36 -2.91
C ILE A 96 -12.98 1.10 -1.74
N MET A 97 -13.71 2.05 -1.17
CA MET A 97 -13.21 2.93 -0.12
C MET A 97 -14.13 2.89 1.09
N GLY A 98 -13.57 3.05 2.29
CA GLY A 98 -14.33 3.04 3.53
C GLY A 98 -14.58 1.63 4.08
N GLY A 99 -15.64 1.47 4.88
CA GLY A 99 -15.99 0.16 5.46
C GLY A 99 -14.98 -0.41 6.46
N HIS A 100 -14.15 0.43 7.08
CA HIS A 100 -13.09 -0.01 8.00
C HIS A 100 -13.59 -0.73 9.26
N GLY A 101 -14.87 -0.55 9.63
CA GLY A 101 -15.51 -1.24 10.75
C GLY A 101 -16.13 -2.60 10.39
N ILE A 102 -16.06 -3.03 9.12
CA ILE A 102 -16.60 -4.33 8.71
C ILE A 102 -15.67 -5.44 9.24
N LEU A 103 -16.27 -6.36 9.98
CA LEU A 103 -15.54 -7.48 10.58
C LEU A 103 -15.30 -8.59 9.56
N ARG A 104 -14.16 -9.26 9.60
CA ARG A 104 -13.83 -10.40 8.74
C ARG A 104 -14.80 -11.58 8.86
N THR A 105 -15.55 -11.64 9.96
CA THR A 105 -16.61 -12.67 10.20
C THR A 105 -17.95 -12.32 9.61
N SER A 106 -18.14 -11.10 9.15
CA SER A 106 -19.45 -10.64 8.69
C SER A 106 -19.75 -11.08 7.25
N GLU A 107 -21.04 -11.15 6.91
CA GLU A 107 -21.48 -11.47 5.54
C GLU A 107 -21.09 -10.35 4.56
N GLU A 108 -21.07 -9.10 5.02
CA GLU A 108 -20.64 -7.96 4.20
C GLU A 108 -19.17 -8.09 3.78
N TYR A 109 -18.30 -8.58 4.67
CA TYR A 109 -16.91 -8.85 4.32
C TYR A 109 -16.81 -9.91 3.20
N LYS A 110 -17.50 -11.01 3.35
CA LYS A 110 -17.57 -12.09 2.34
C LYS A 110 -18.09 -11.56 1.01
N GLN A 111 -19.17 -10.78 1.04
CA GLN A 111 -19.75 -10.20 -0.16
C GLN A 111 -18.74 -9.32 -0.91
N VAL A 112 -17.98 -8.50 -0.20
CA VAL A 112 -16.93 -7.66 -0.82
C VAL A 112 -15.80 -8.51 -1.40
N VAL A 113 -15.38 -9.59 -0.71
CA VAL A 113 -14.38 -10.53 -1.24
C VAL A 113 -14.87 -11.14 -2.56
N PHE A 114 -16.08 -11.70 -2.58
CA PHE A 114 -16.60 -12.34 -3.79
C PHE A 114 -16.88 -11.34 -4.92
N LEU A 115 -17.37 -10.14 -4.60
CA LEU A 115 -17.56 -9.08 -5.58
C LEU A 115 -16.22 -8.72 -6.23
N SER A 116 -15.20 -8.48 -5.45
CA SER A 116 -13.87 -8.11 -5.93
C SER A 116 -13.23 -9.24 -6.75
N LYS A 117 -13.40 -10.49 -6.32
CA LYS A 117 -12.96 -11.67 -7.07
C LYS A 117 -13.59 -11.70 -8.46
N ILE A 118 -14.92 -11.60 -8.55
CA ILE A 118 -15.66 -11.63 -9.81
C ILE A 118 -15.24 -10.47 -10.72
N LEU A 119 -15.14 -9.25 -10.18
CA LEU A 119 -14.73 -8.08 -10.97
C LEU A 119 -13.31 -8.24 -11.50
N THR A 120 -12.39 -8.80 -10.72
CA THR A 120 -11.03 -9.09 -11.18
C THR A 120 -11.00 -10.16 -12.27
N GLU A 121 -11.82 -11.21 -12.15
CA GLU A 121 -11.96 -12.25 -13.18
C GLU A 121 -12.56 -11.70 -14.49
N LEU A 122 -13.35 -10.63 -14.39
CA LEU A 122 -13.89 -9.89 -15.55
C LEU A 122 -12.89 -8.87 -16.12
N GLY A 123 -11.66 -8.79 -15.56
CA GLY A 123 -10.59 -7.92 -16.05
C GLY A 123 -10.54 -6.54 -15.38
N SER A 124 -11.27 -6.31 -14.29
CA SER A 124 -11.20 -5.05 -13.56
C SER A 124 -9.94 -4.97 -12.68
N LEU A 125 -9.33 -3.79 -12.62
CA LEU A 125 -8.32 -3.44 -11.62
C LEU A 125 -9.04 -2.99 -10.34
N MET A 126 -8.84 -3.71 -9.25
CA MET A 126 -9.36 -3.33 -7.95
C MET A 126 -8.41 -2.41 -7.21
N VAL A 127 -8.92 -1.28 -6.72
CA VAL A 127 -8.15 -0.26 -6.00
C VAL A 127 -8.82 0.05 -4.67
N SER A 128 -8.05 0.19 -3.60
CA SER A 128 -8.56 0.63 -2.31
C SER A 128 -7.54 1.47 -1.54
N GLY A 129 -7.94 2.04 -0.41
CA GLY A 129 -7.07 2.78 0.49
C GLY A 129 -6.18 1.90 1.39
N GLY A 130 -6.20 0.58 1.24
CA GLY A 130 -5.36 -0.35 1.99
C GLY A 130 -5.70 -0.52 3.47
N GLY A 131 -6.80 0.07 3.95
CA GLY A 131 -7.26 -0.08 5.34
C GLY A 131 -7.97 -1.41 5.60
N PRO A 132 -8.38 -1.66 6.86
CA PRO A 132 -9.11 -2.87 7.23
C PRO A 132 -10.55 -2.91 6.68
N GLY A 133 -11.25 -4.01 6.89
CA GLY A 133 -12.64 -4.18 6.54
C GLY A 133 -12.86 -4.34 5.03
N ALA A 134 -13.74 -3.53 4.42
CA ALA A 134 -14.06 -3.66 3.01
C ALA A 134 -12.85 -3.43 2.09
N MET A 135 -11.93 -2.55 2.47
CA MET A 135 -10.71 -2.29 1.71
C MET A 135 -9.78 -3.50 1.69
N GLU A 136 -9.60 -4.17 2.83
CA GLU A 136 -8.87 -5.43 2.93
C GLU A 136 -9.58 -6.55 2.14
N ALA A 137 -10.90 -6.68 2.33
CA ALA A 137 -11.71 -7.66 1.61
C ALA A 137 -11.59 -7.52 0.08
N THR A 138 -11.47 -6.27 -0.40
CA THR A 138 -11.24 -5.96 -1.81
C THR A 138 -9.95 -6.61 -2.32
N HIS A 139 -8.85 -6.44 -1.60
CA HIS A 139 -7.57 -7.01 -2.00
C HIS A 139 -7.55 -8.54 -1.88
N LEU A 140 -8.17 -9.08 -0.82
CA LEU A 140 -8.30 -10.53 -0.68
C LEU A 140 -9.09 -11.13 -1.86
N GLY A 141 -10.21 -10.52 -2.23
CA GLY A 141 -11.01 -10.97 -3.36
C GLY A 141 -10.25 -10.92 -4.68
N ALA A 142 -9.56 -9.81 -4.96
CA ALA A 142 -8.73 -9.67 -6.15
C ALA A 142 -7.60 -10.72 -6.18
N TRP A 143 -6.96 -11.00 -5.03
CA TRP A 143 -5.94 -12.03 -4.91
C TRP A 143 -6.47 -13.44 -5.18
N MET A 144 -7.73 -13.71 -4.81
CA MET A 144 -8.39 -15.00 -5.01
C MET A 144 -9.01 -15.16 -6.40
N ALA A 145 -8.76 -14.23 -7.33
CA ALA A 145 -9.20 -14.37 -8.72
C ALA A 145 -8.62 -15.64 -9.34
N GLY A 146 -9.48 -16.44 -10.00
CA GLY A 146 -9.12 -17.74 -10.56
C GLY A 146 -9.16 -18.93 -9.57
N CYS A 147 -9.27 -18.68 -8.26
CA CYS A 147 -9.45 -19.72 -7.26
C CYS A 147 -10.92 -20.20 -7.19
N THR A 148 -11.15 -21.38 -6.64
CA THR A 148 -12.50 -21.91 -6.38
C THR A 148 -13.20 -21.12 -5.26
N VAL A 149 -14.52 -21.31 -5.15
CA VAL A 149 -15.31 -20.76 -4.03
C VAL A 149 -14.81 -21.30 -2.69
N GLU A 150 -14.48 -22.59 -2.61
CA GLU A 150 -14.00 -23.27 -1.41
C GLU A 150 -12.66 -22.68 -0.96
N GLU A 151 -11.68 -22.56 -1.85
CA GLU A 151 -10.38 -21.93 -1.56
C GLU A 151 -10.54 -20.46 -1.11
N THR A 152 -11.51 -19.74 -1.67
CA THR A 152 -11.81 -18.36 -1.28
C THR A 152 -12.39 -18.28 0.13
N LEU A 153 -13.28 -19.20 0.50
CA LEU A 153 -13.84 -19.30 1.86
C LEU A 153 -12.75 -19.67 2.88
N ASP A 154 -11.88 -20.61 2.53
CA ASP A 154 -10.75 -20.98 3.37
C ASP A 154 -9.78 -19.80 3.58
N ALA A 155 -9.54 -18.99 2.56
CA ALA A 155 -8.73 -17.78 2.67
C ALA A 155 -9.37 -16.73 3.59
N ILE A 156 -10.69 -16.54 3.55
CA ILE A 156 -11.44 -15.67 4.47
C ILE A 156 -11.30 -16.17 5.91
N GLU A 157 -11.49 -17.46 6.13
CA GLU A 157 -11.33 -18.09 7.46
C GLU A 157 -9.90 -17.94 7.99
N MET A 158 -8.90 -18.11 7.12
CA MET A 158 -7.49 -17.92 7.47
C MET A 158 -7.21 -16.45 7.83
N ALA A 159 -7.73 -15.49 7.08
CA ALA A 159 -7.61 -14.07 7.38
C ALA A 159 -8.25 -13.72 8.72
N HIS A 160 -9.38 -14.35 9.07
CA HIS A 160 -10.01 -14.20 10.37
C HIS A 160 -9.15 -14.71 11.52
N ARG A 161 -8.59 -15.93 11.41
CA ARG A 161 -7.75 -16.55 12.45
C ARG A 161 -6.46 -15.83 12.74
N HIS A 162 -5.87 -15.21 11.72
CA HIS A 162 -4.58 -14.51 11.82
C HIS A 162 -4.71 -12.99 11.83
N GLY A 163 -5.92 -12.49 12.02
CA GLY A 163 -6.19 -11.08 12.01
C GLY A 163 -5.53 -10.31 13.15
N TYR A 164 -4.98 -9.15 12.80
CA TYR A 164 -4.56 -8.18 13.80
C TYR A 164 -5.72 -7.90 14.74
N THR A 165 -5.53 -8.16 16.03
CA THR A 165 -6.36 -7.57 17.07
C THR A 165 -6.10 -6.06 16.98
N THR A 166 -7.08 -5.32 16.45
CA THR A 166 -7.08 -3.86 16.57
C THR A 166 -7.04 -3.53 18.06
N VAL A 167 -5.91 -3.03 18.51
CA VAL A 167 -5.77 -2.36 19.81
C VAL A 167 -6.41 -0.98 19.69
#